data_74a2911627b615f38e30664827bce048
#
_entry.id   74a2911627b615f38e30664827bce048
#
_cell.length_a   1.000
_cell.length_b   1.000
_cell.length_c   1.000
_cell.angle_alpha   90.00
_cell.angle_beta   90.00
_cell.angle_gamma   90.00
#
_symmetry.space_group_name_H-M   'P 1'
#
loop_
_entity.id
_entity.type
_entity.pdbx_description
1 polymer ?
#
loop_
_entity_poly.entity_id
_entity_poly.type
_entity_poly.pdbx_seq_one_letter_code
_entity_poly.pdbx_strand_id
1 'polypeptide(L)'
;SGPYIDIDMHPTDPEEKIDAIYFSPHKFLGGPSSSGILIFCQSLYDNKIPDNPGGGTVDWTNPWGEHKYYDSIEAREDGGTPSFIQTIRVALCVQLKDEMGVENILHREHQLMRPVWNRLSKVDNLHILADNLKDRLAVFSFYIQDLHFNLAVKLLNDRYGIQVRGGCSCAGTYGHYLLQVTNEKSKSITDLINLGDNSNKPGWIRMSLHPTMTDAEIEYLISAIEELCEHHKEWMQDYEYNKHKNEYYHKSGIKVEDSIIKDWFTIRDMEIA
;
A
#
# COMPACT_ATOMS: atom_id res chain seq x y z
N SER A 1 -5.11 -7.53 -4.25
CA SER A 1 -5.51 -8.80 -4.91
C SER A 1 -5.40 -8.73 -6.43
N GLY A 2 -5.58 -7.56 -7.08
CA GLY A 2 -5.59 -7.46 -8.55
C GLY A 2 -4.43 -8.14 -9.29
N PRO A 3 -3.15 -8.04 -8.85
CA PRO A 3 -2.03 -8.73 -9.51
C PRO A 3 -2.07 -10.26 -9.37
N TYR A 4 -2.88 -10.81 -8.48
CA TYR A 4 -2.88 -12.22 -8.07
C TYR A 4 -4.11 -13.01 -8.52
N ILE A 5 -5.02 -12.37 -9.25
CA ILE A 5 -6.25 -12.99 -9.73
C ILE A 5 -6.56 -12.57 -11.16
N ASP A 6 -7.21 -13.46 -11.88
CA ASP A 6 -7.89 -13.14 -13.13
C ASP A 6 -9.39 -13.11 -12.87
N ILE A 7 -10.07 -12.14 -13.45
CA ILE A 7 -11.51 -11.94 -13.27
C ILE A 7 -12.17 -11.91 -14.63
N ASP A 8 -13.10 -12.83 -14.86
CA ASP A 8 -13.98 -12.82 -16.01
C ASP A 8 -15.30 -12.13 -15.62
N MET A 9 -15.60 -11.00 -16.24
CA MET A 9 -16.87 -10.29 -16.03
C MET A 9 -18.01 -10.82 -16.94
N HIS A 10 -17.71 -11.73 -17.85
CA HIS A 10 -18.68 -12.36 -18.76
C HIS A 10 -18.59 -13.90 -18.71
N PRO A 11 -18.72 -14.51 -17.53
CA PRO A 11 -18.62 -15.93 -17.37
C PRO A 11 -19.74 -16.66 -18.13
N THR A 12 -19.51 -17.94 -18.39
CA THR A 12 -20.53 -18.79 -19.07
C THR A 12 -21.76 -18.96 -18.19
N ASP A 13 -21.59 -19.06 -16.88
CA ASP A 13 -22.70 -19.10 -15.91
C ASP A 13 -23.12 -17.67 -15.54
N PRO A 14 -24.36 -17.27 -15.83
CA PRO A 14 -24.87 -15.94 -15.51
C PRO A 14 -24.89 -15.64 -14.00
N GLU A 15 -24.94 -16.65 -13.13
CA GLU A 15 -24.95 -16.46 -11.67
C GLU A 15 -23.55 -16.06 -11.13
N GLU A 16 -22.49 -16.36 -11.86
CA GLU A 16 -21.12 -15.95 -11.54
C GLU A 16 -20.76 -14.55 -12.04
N LYS A 17 -21.68 -13.88 -12.74
CA LYS A 17 -21.43 -12.58 -13.34
C LYS A 17 -21.14 -11.51 -12.28
N ILE A 18 -20.05 -10.78 -12.49
CA ILE A 18 -19.69 -9.60 -11.71
C ILE A 18 -20.21 -8.35 -12.41
N ASP A 19 -21.09 -7.60 -11.75
CA ASP A 19 -21.72 -6.41 -12.34
C ASP A 19 -20.83 -5.19 -12.36
N ALA A 20 -19.93 -5.05 -11.39
CA ALA A 20 -18.96 -3.96 -11.32
C ALA A 20 -17.67 -4.37 -10.63
N ILE A 21 -16.56 -3.83 -11.10
CA ILE A 21 -15.24 -3.96 -10.48
C ILE A 21 -14.54 -2.60 -10.45
N TYR A 22 -13.90 -2.30 -9.32
CA TYR A 22 -13.02 -1.15 -9.21
C TYR A 22 -11.73 -1.54 -8.51
N PHE A 23 -10.62 -0.98 -8.96
CA PHE A 23 -9.32 -1.29 -8.38
C PHE A 23 -8.30 -0.18 -8.62
N SER A 24 -7.16 -0.30 -7.95
CA SER A 24 -6.10 0.71 -7.95
C SER A 24 -4.83 0.14 -8.59
N PRO A 25 -4.61 0.33 -9.90
CA PRO A 25 -3.43 -0.18 -10.60
C PRO A 25 -2.10 0.35 -10.06
N HIS A 26 -2.09 1.44 -9.28
CA HIS A 26 -0.88 1.94 -8.63
C HIS A 26 -0.23 0.92 -7.67
N LYS A 27 -0.92 -0.17 -7.33
CA LYS A 27 -0.40 -1.29 -6.54
C LYS A 27 0.21 -2.41 -7.38
N PHE A 28 0.08 -2.33 -8.69
CA PHE A 28 0.72 -3.27 -9.62
C PHE A 28 2.18 -2.87 -9.86
N LEU A 29 3.00 -3.80 -10.34
CA LEU A 29 4.35 -3.48 -10.78
C LEU A 29 4.31 -2.43 -11.90
N GLY A 30 5.12 -1.39 -11.76
CA GLY A 30 5.13 -0.26 -12.71
C GLY A 30 3.94 0.72 -12.55
N GLY A 31 3.01 0.46 -11.62
CA GLY A 31 1.76 1.19 -11.45
C GLY A 31 1.75 2.51 -10.66
N PRO A 32 2.76 2.90 -9.85
CA PRO A 32 2.69 4.15 -9.13
C PRO A 32 2.34 5.34 -10.01
N SER A 33 1.42 6.19 -9.53
CA SER A 33 0.83 7.33 -10.27
C SER A 33 -0.09 6.97 -11.44
N SER A 34 -0.57 5.72 -11.53
CA SER A 34 -1.62 5.34 -12.49
C SER A 34 -3.01 5.80 -12.04
N SER A 35 -3.94 5.94 -12.98
CA SER A 35 -5.35 6.20 -12.69
C SER A 35 -6.00 5.02 -11.98
N GLY A 36 -7.06 5.28 -11.20
CA GLY A 36 -7.98 4.24 -10.75
C GLY A 36 -8.83 3.71 -11.90
N ILE A 37 -9.33 2.48 -11.76
CA ILE A 37 -10.19 1.83 -12.76
C ILE A 37 -11.54 1.50 -12.13
N LEU A 38 -12.60 1.82 -12.86
CA LEU A 38 -13.97 1.36 -12.62
C LEU A 38 -14.52 0.77 -13.91
N ILE A 39 -14.95 -0.47 -13.88
CA ILE A 39 -15.62 -1.19 -14.97
C ILE A 39 -16.96 -1.65 -14.42
N PHE A 40 -18.05 -1.41 -15.15
CA PHE A 40 -19.37 -1.82 -14.71
C PHE A 40 -20.30 -2.10 -15.89
N CYS A 41 -21.36 -2.88 -15.63
CA CYS A 41 -22.40 -3.13 -16.60
C CYS A 41 -23.23 -1.86 -16.82
N GLN A 42 -23.44 -1.49 -18.07
CA GLN A 42 -24.19 -0.29 -18.45
C GLN A 42 -25.59 -0.21 -17.80
N SER A 43 -26.21 -1.35 -17.53
CA SER A 43 -27.53 -1.43 -16.87
C SER A 43 -27.55 -0.91 -15.42
N LEU A 44 -26.40 -0.70 -14.81
CA LEU A 44 -26.29 -0.12 -13.47
C LEU A 44 -26.29 1.41 -13.45
N TYR A 45 -26.27 2.03 -14.63
CA TYR A 45 -26.09 3.47 -14.76
C TYR A 45 -27.22 4.09 -15.60
N ASP A 46 -28.04 4.92 -14.97
CA ASP A 46 -29.17 5.64 -15.57
C ASP A 46 -29.10 7.17 -15.39
N ASN A 47 -28.03 7.69 -14.79
CA ASN A 47 -27.84 9.12 -14.58
C ASN A 47 -27.77 9.86 -15.93
N LYS A 48 -28.51 10.94 -16.03
CA LYS A 48 -28.49 11.83 -17.21
C LYS A 48 -27.52 12.99 -17.04
N ILE A 49 -27.19 13.32 -15.80
CA ILE A 49 -26.24 14.37 -15.43
C ILE A 49 -25.01 13.65 -14.85
N PRO A 50 -23.81 13.98 -15.33
CA PRO A 50 -22.59 13.37 -14.79
C PRO A 50 -22.36 13.76 -13.33
N ASP A 51 -21.67 12.91 -12.60
CA ASP A 51 -21.32 13.13 -11.20
C ASP A 51 -20.46 14.39 -11.04
N ASN A 52 -19.55 14.62 -11.99
CA ASN A 52 -18.66 15.78 -12.04
C ASN A 52 -18.77 16.50 -13.40
N PRO A 53 -19.76 17.40 -13.58
CA PRO A 53 -19.90 18.17 -14.81
C PRO A 53 -18.66 19.04 -15.09
N GLY A 54 -18.25 19.11 -16.35
CA GLY A 54 -17.07 19.90 -16.74
C GLY A 54 -16.89 20.00 -18.25
N GLY A 55 -15.79 20.63 -18.66
CA GLY A 55 -15.41 20.68 -20.07
C GLY A 55 -15.24 19.27 -20.64
N GLY A 56 -15.73 19.04 -21.86
CA GLY A 56 -15.66 17.75 -22.52
C GLY A 56 -16.81 16.79 -22.21
N THR A 57 -17.76 17.15 -21.33
CA THR A 57 -18.90 16.30 -20.95
C THR A 57 -20.18 16.60 -21.72
N VAL A 58 -20.21 17.67 -22.53
CA VAL A 58 -21.37 18.19 -23.23
C VAL A 58 -21.15 18.26 -24.72
N ASP A 59 -22.22 18.00 -25.49
CA ASP A 59 -22.28 18.28 -26.92
C ASP A 59 -22.27 19.79 -27.20
N TRP A 60 -23.05 20.54 -26.41
CA TRP A 60 -23.16 21.97 -26.52
C TRP A 60 -23.69 22.63 -25.25
N THR A 61 -23.38 23.90 -25.07
CA THR A 61 -23.95 24.80 -24.06
C THR A 61 -24.29 26.14 -24.69
N ASN A 62 -25.15 26.93 -24.03
CA ASN A 62 -25.43 28.31 -24.43
C ASN A 62 -25.50 29.26 -23.21
N PRO A 63 -25.48 30.59 -23.46
CA PRO A 63 -25.50 31.57 -22.35
C PRO A 63 -26.83 31.65 -21.60
N TRP A 64 -27.89 31.03 -22.10
CA TRP A 64 -29.22 31.05 -21.48
C TRP A 64 -29.48 29.88 -20.53
N GLY A 65 -28.46 29.10 -20.24
CA GLY A 65 -28.53 28.01 -19.25
C GLY A 65 -28.94 26.65 -19.83
N GLU A 66 -29.06 26.55 -21.17
CA GLU A 66 -29.32 25.28 -21.82
C GLU A 66 -28.02 24.55 -22.17
N HIS A 67 -28.07 23.23 -22.10
CA HIS A 67 -26.95 22.35 -22.42
C HIS A 67 -27.44 20.96 -22.78
N LYS A 68 -26.61 20.19 -23.46
CA LYS A 68 -26.84 18.77 -23.73
C LYS A 68 -25.55 17.99 -23.39
N TYR A 69 -25.65 17.04 -22.47
CA TYR A 69 -24.56 16.10 -22.17
C TYR A 69 -24.45 15.05 -23.29
N TYR A 70 -23.26 14.45 -23.42
CA TYR A 70 -23.03 13.30 -24.29
C TYR A 70 -23.92 12.11 -23.90
N ASP A 71 -24.34 11.34 -24.92
CA ASP A 71 -25.10 10.10 -24.71
C ASP A 71 -24.20 8.96 -24.23
N SER A 72 -22.92 8.90 -24.63
CA SER A 72 -21.92 7.96 -24.09
C SER A 72 -21.66 8.23 -22.63
N ILE A 73 -21.78 7.20 -21.81
CA ILE A 73 -21.54 7.27 -20.36
C ILE A 73 -20.09 7.67 -20.09
N GLU A 74 -19.14 7.01 -20.76
CA GLU A 74 -17.71 7.26 -20.57
C GLU A 74 -17.34 8.70 -20.88
N ALA A 75 -17.81 9.23 -22.03
CA ALA A 75 -17.55 10.61 -22.43
C ALA A 75 -18.22 11.61 -21.49
N ARG A 76 -19.44 11.31 -21.04
CA ARG A 76 -20.19 12.18 -20.13
C ARG A 76 -19.57 12.25 -18.74
N GLU A 77 -19.00 11.15 -18.22
CA GLU A 77 -18.37 11.11 -16.91
C GLU A 77 -16.88 11.54 -16.90
N ASP A 78 -16.27 11.72 -18.07
CA ASP A 78 -14.86 12.11 -18.21
C ASP A 78 -14.72 13.64 -18.35
N GLY A 79 -15.02 14.37 -17.27
CA GLY A 79 -14.95 15.83 -17.24
C GLY A 79 -13.53 16.38 -17.11
N GLY A 80 -13.18 17.35 -17.94
CA GLY A 80 -11.88 18.02 -17.94
C GLY A 80 -10.87 17.39 -18.91
N THR A 81 -9.59 17.62 -18.67
CA THR A 81 -8.52 17.02 -19.49
C THR A 81 -8.18 15.64 -18.98
N PRO A 82 -8.29 14.58 -19.82
CA PRO A 82 -7.96 13.22 -19.41
C PRO A 82 -6.51 13.05 -18.98
N SER A 83 -6.29 12.20 -18.00
CA SER A 83 -4.96 11.86 -17.48
C SER A 83 -4.26 10.85 -18.41
N PHE A 84 -3.88 11.25 -19.62
CA PHE A 84 -3.36 10.35 -20.66
C PHE A 84 -2.22 9.46 -20.22
N ILE A 85 -1.17 10.03 -19.59
CA ILE A 85 0.02 9.28 -19.18
C ILE A 85 -0.35 8.27 -18.08
N GLN A 86 -1.20 8.65 -17.14
CA GLN A 86 -1.67 7.79 -16.05
C GLN A 86 -2.50 6.63 -16.60
N THR A 87 -3.32 6.88 -17.61
CA THR A 87 -4.12 5.85 -18.27
C THR A 87 -3.26 4.88 -19.10
N ILE A 88 -2.26 5.40 -19.85
CA ILE A 88 -1.29 4.56 -20.55
C ILE A 88 -0.54 3.68 -19.55
N ARG A 89 -0.16 4.21 -18.39
CA ARG A 89 0.50 3.45 -17.33
C ARG A 89 -0.35 2.30 -16.80
N VAL A 90 -1.68 2.49 -16.70
CA VAL A 90 -2.60 1.38 -16.36
C VAL A 90 -2.48 0.25 -17.36
N ALA A 91 -2.56 0.55 -18.66
CA ALA A 91 -2.44 -0.46 -19.71
C ALA A 91 -1.12 -1.23 -19.62
N LEU A 92 0.00 -0.51 -19.43
CA LEU A 92 1.33 -1.13 -19.28
C LEU A 92 1.43 -2.02 -18.04
N CYS A 93 0.82 -1.64 -16.92
CA CYS A 93 0.81 -2.47 -15.70
C CYS A 93 0.01 -3.75 -15.88
N VAL A 94 -1.13 -3.66 -16.57
CA VAL A 94 -1.96 -4.85 -16.86
C VAL A 94 -1.22 -5.76 -17.82
N GLN A 95 -0.65 -5.22 -18.90
CA GLN A 95 0.16 -6.00 -19.84
C GLN A 95 1.32 -6.70 -19.15
N LEU A 96 2.05 -6.00 -18.27
CA LEU A 96 3.15 -6.60 -17.52
C LEU A 96 2.69 -7.74 -16.60
N LYS A 97 1.54 -7.57 -15.93
CA LYS A 97 0.91 -8.66 -15.15
C LYS A 97 0.64 -9.89 -16.02
N ASP A 98 0.04 -9.65 -17.20
CA ASP A 98 -0.31 -10.73 -18.13
C ASP A 98 0.94 -11.45 -18.64
N GLU A 99 2.01 -10.71 -18.99
CA GLU A 99 3.30 -11.28 -19.42
C GLU A 99 3.99 -12.07 -18.29
N MET A 100 3.90 -11.63 -17.04
CA MET A 100 4.43 -12.36 -15.88
C MET A 100 3.62 -13.64 -15.61
N GLY A 101 2.32 -13.58 -15.81
CA GLY A 101 1.36 -14.66 -15.53
C GLY A 101 1.05 -14.81 -14.04
N VAL A 102 -0.24 -14.86 -13.69
CA VAL A 102 -0.70 -14.96 -12.29
C VAL A 102 -0.12 -16.18 -11.58
N GLU A 103 -0.13 -17.34 -12.24
CA GLU A 103 0.41 -18.57 -11.67
C GLU A 103 1.92 -18.48 -11.35
N ASN A 104 2.69 -17.86 -12.25
CA ASN A 104 4.14 -17.65 -12.04
C ASN A 104 4.39 -16.70 -10.86
N ILE A 105 3.60 -15.60 -10.77
CA ILE A 105 3.67 -14.65 -9.66
C ILE A 105 3.42 -15.38 -8.33
N LEU A 106 2.32 -16.11 -8.21
CA LEU A 106 1.96 -16.87 -7.01
C LEU A 106 3.00 -17.94 -6.66
N HIS A 107 3.45 -18.70 -7.67
CA HIS A 107 4.49 -19.72 -7.47
C HIS A 107 5.78 -19.11 -6.89
N ARG A 108 6.24 -17.98 -7.48
CA ARG A 108 7.44 -17.29 -7.00
C ARG A 108 7.24 -16.75 -5.58
N GLU A 109 6.11 -16.15 -5.28
CA GLU A 109 5.81 -15.66 -3.92
C GLU A 109 5.83 -16.79 -2.88
N HIS A 110 5.28 -17.96 -3.19
CA HIS A 110 5.37 -19.12 -2.30
C HIS A 110 6.81 -19.57 -2.07
N GLN A 111 7.67 -19.52 -3.11
CA GLN A 111 9.10 -19.81 -2.94
C GLN A 111 9.78 -18.82 -1.99
N LEU A 112 9.50 -17.51 -2.13
CA LEU A 112 10.07 -16.46 -1.29
C LEU A 112 9.58 -16.55 0.16
N MET A 113 8.31 -16.90 0.38
CA MET A 113 7.71 -17.02 1.70
C MET A 113 8.25 -18.21 2.52
N ARG A 114 8.65 -19.29 1.88
CA ARG A 114 9.13 -20.50 2.56
C ARG A 114 10.29 -20.25 3.53
N PRO A 115 11.42 -19.63 3.13
CA PRO A 115 12.51 -19.33 4.06
C PRO A 115 12.10 -18.35 5.16
N VAL A 116 11.25 -17.35 4.86
CA VAL A 116 10.73 -16.40 5.83
C VAL A 116 9.98 -17.13 6.96
N TRP A 117 9.04 -18.01 6.61
CA TRP A 117 8.32 -18.82 7.60
C TRP A 117 9.25 -19.72 8.42
N ASN A 118 10.19 -20.41 7.76
CA ASN A 118 11.05 -21.37 8.38
C ASN A 118 11.99 -20.76 9.44
N ARG A 119 12.37 -19.51 9.25
CA ARG A 119 13.28 -18.81 10.16
C ARG A 119 12.52 -17.93 11.15
N LEU A 120 11.69 -17.02 10.69
CA LEU A 120 11.07 -16.02 11.57
C LEU A 120 10.02 -16.63 12.52
N SER A 121 9.41 -17.76 12.20
CA SER A 121 8.51 -18.47 13.12
C SER A 121 9.24 -19.11 14.33
N LYS A 122 10.58 -19.14 14.32
CA LYS A 122 11.38 -19.69 15.41
C LYS A 122 11.99 -18.61 16.31
N VAL A 123 11.75 -17.34 16.01
CA VAL A 123 12.25 -16.22 16.79
C VAL A 123 11.27 -15.95 17.93
N ASP A 124 11.70 -16.20 19.17
CA ASP A 124 10.85 -16.26 20.35
C ASP A 124 10.06 -14.96 20.61
N ASN A 125 10.66 -13.79 20.37
CA ASN A 125 10.05 -12.49 20.60
C ASN A 125 9.37 -11.87 19.38
N LEU A 126 9.28 -12.62 18.27
CA LEU A 126 8.58 -12.22 17.05
C LEU A 126 7.24 -12.96 16.94
N HIS A 127 6.15 -12.23 16.81
CA HIS A 127 4.82 -12.78 16.73
C HIS A 127 4.20 -12.51 15.36
N ILE A 128 3.98 -13.55 14.58
CA ILE A 128 3.37 -13.48 13.26
C ILE A 128 1.85 -13.36 13.40
N LEU A 129 1.25 -12.40 12.73
CA LEU A 129 -0.20 -12.25 12.72
C LEU A 129 -0.85 -13.32 11.82
N ALA A 130 -1.93 -13.92 12.33
CA ALA A 130 -2.66 -15.01 11.67
C ALA A 130 -1.72 -16.16 11.25
N ASP A 131 -0.84 -16.61 12.13
CA ASP A 131 0.18 -17.62 11.91
C ASP A 131 -0.37 -19.02 11.55
N ASN A 132 -1.66 -19.25 11.84
CA ASN A 132 -2.40 -20.42 11.42
C ASN A 132 -2.69 -20.48 9.90
N LEU A 133 -2.58 -19.33 9.20
CA LEU A 133 -2.83 -19.22 7.76
C LEU A 133 -1.50 -19.09 7.02
N LYS A 134 -0.88 -20.22 6.64
CA LYS A 134 0.39 -20.23 5.91
C LYS A 134 0.21 -20.03 4.41
N ASP A 135 -0.91 -20.51 3.86
CA ASP A 135 -1.27 -20.26 2.45
C ASP A 135 -1.87 -18.87 2.32
N ARG A 136 -1.01 -17.93 1.94
CA ARG A 136 -1.33 -16.49 1.78
C ARG A 136 -0.43 -15.86 0.73
N LEU A 137 -0.83 -14.67 0.28
CA LEU A 137 0.04 -13.81 -0.51
C LEU A 137 1.32 -13.46 0.26
N ALA A 138 2.38 -13.09 -0.44
CA ALA A 138 3.68 -12.75 0.14
C ALA A 138 3.67 -11.44 0.96
N VAL A 139 2.68 -11.33 1.85
CA VAL A 139 2.51 -10.27 2.83
C VAL A 139 2.70 -10.84 4.23
N PHE A 140 3.81 -10.50 4.85
CA PHE A 140 4.20 -10.98 6.16
C PHE A 140 3.98 -9.86 7.20
N SER A 141 3.04 -10.07 8.10
CA SER A 141 2.68 -9.11 9.15
C SER A 141 3.07 -9.67 10.52
N PHE A 142 3.80 -8.90 11.30
CA PHE A 142 4.32 -9.33 12.60
C PHE A 142 4.52 -8.16 13.54
N TYR A 143 4.65 -8.44 14.82
CA TYR A 143 5.17 -7.49 15.80
C TYR A 143 6.30 -8.15 16.61
N ILE A 144 7.17 -7.32 17.17
CA ILE A 144 8.24 -7.76 18.04
C ILE A 144 7.88 -7.32 19.47
N GLN A 145 7.99 -8.24 20.43
CA GLN A 145 7.66 -7.97 21.82
C GLN A 145 8.50 -6.81 22.35
N ASP A 146 7.89 -5.90 23.11
CA ASP A 146 8.51 -4.72 23.71
C ASP A 146 9.12 -3.71 22.71
N LEU A 147 8.79 -3.83 21.42
CA LEU A 147 9.24 -2.91 20.39
C LEU A 147 8.07 -2.21 19.70
N HIS A 148 8.01 -0.89 19.79
CA HIS A 148 7.01 -0.12 19.07
C HIS A 148 7.20 -0.25 17.55
N PHE A 149 6.12 -0.53 16.81
CA PHE A 149 6.17 -0.81 15.36
C PHE A 149 6.84 0.30 14.54
N ASN A 150 6.64 1.59 14.89
CA ASN A 150 7.30 2.69 14.19
C ASN A 150 8.81 2.75 14.47
N LEU A 151 9.24 2.33 15.65
CA LEU A 151 10.67 2.22 15.94
C LEU A 151 11.30 1.07 15.14
N ALA A 152 10.61 -0.06 15.04
CA ALA A 152 11.07 -1.17 14.20
C ALA A 152 11.22 -0.76 12.74
N VAL A 153 10.22 -0.04 12.19
CA VAL A 153 10.29 0.52 10.82
C VAL A 153 11.49 1.44 10.66
N LYS A 154 11.71 2.33 11.64
CA LYS A 154 12.83 3.28 11.61
C LYS A 154 14.18 2.56 11.70
N LEU A 155 14.33 1.58 12.58
CA LEU A 155 15.55 0.79 12.73
C LEU A 155 15.89 -0.01 11.47
N LEU A 156 14.89 -0.67 10.84
CA LEU A 156 15.09 -1.37 9.57
C LEU A 156 15.53 -0.42 8.45
N ASN A 157 14.93 0.77 8.38
CA ASN A 157 15.32 1.76 7.39
C ASN A 157 16.74 2.30 7.64
N ASP A 158 17.04 2.73 8.86
CA ASP A 158 18.28 3.44 9.14
C ASP A 158 19.52 2.53 9.15
N ARG A 159 19.37 1.26 9.57
CA ARG A 159 20.48 0.32 9.65
C ARG A 159 20.66 -0.54 8.41
N TYR A 160 19.58 -0.86 7.73
CA TYR A 160 19.58 -1.83 6.63
C TYR A 160 19.05 -1.29 5.29
N GLY A 161 18.52 -0.06 5.27
CA GLY A 161 17.89 0.50 4.06
C GLY A 161 16.58 -0.22 3.69
N ILE A 162 16.01 -1.00 4.62
CA ILE A 162 14.80 -1.79 4.38
C ILE A 162 13.56 -0.96 4.71
N GLN A 163 12.71 -0.75 3.71
CA GLN A 163 11.46 -0.02 3.88
C GLN A 163 10.30 -0.99 4.09
N VAL A 164 9.68 -0.90 5.26
CA VAL A 164 8.48 -1.65 5.63
C VAL A 164 7.38 -0.70 6.10
N ARG A 165 6.16 -1.18 6.22
CA ARG A 165 5.05 -0.37 6.71
C ARG A 165 4.72 -0.72 8.16
N GLY A 166 4.64 0.31 9.03
CA GLY A 166 4.15 0.18 10.41
C GLY A 166 2.70 0.63 10.58
N GLY A 167 2.03 0.13 11.61
CA GLY A 167 0.67 0.48 11.99
C GLY A 167 -0.40 -0.51 11.54
N CYS A 168 -1.67 -0.11 11.61
CA CYS A 168 -2.81 -0.99 11.28
C CYS A 168 -3.05 -1.17 9.76
N SER A 169 -2.22 -0.62 8.90
CA SER A 169 -2.22 -0.84 7.45
C SER A 169 -3.59 -0.61 6.76
N CYS A 170 -4.34 0.44 7.16
CA CYS A 170 -5.71 0.75 6.71
C CYS A 170 -6.74 -0.32 7.09
N ALA A 171 -6.48 -1.13 8.11
CA ALA A 171 -7.32 -2.22 8.60
C ALA A 171 -7.58 -2.07 10.12
N GLY A 172 -7.96 -0.87 10.59
CA GLY A 172 -8.13 -0.57 12.00
C GLY A 172 -9.09 -1.51 12.71
N THR A 173 -10.26 -1.75 12.13
CA THR A 173 -11.26 -2.67 12.69
C THR A 173 -10.73 -4.10 12.75
N TYR A 174 -10.12 -4.58 11.66
CA TYR A 174 -9.50 -5.90 11.63
C TYR A 174 -8.30 -5.98 12.57
N GLY A 175 -7.57 -4.88 12.75
CA GLY A 175 -6.47 -4.78 13.71
C GLY A 175 -6.90 -4.99 15.16
N HIS A 176 -8.11 -4.53 15.55
CA HIS A 176 -8.67 -4.81 16.86
C HIS A 176 -8.85 -6.31 17.08
N TYR A 177 -9.36 -7.00 16.07
CA TYR A 177 -9.51 -8.46 16.09
C TYR A 177 -8.16 -9.18 16.18
N LEU A 178 -7.21 -8.84 15.29
CA LEU A 178 -5.88 -9.47 15.24
C LEU A 178 -5.05 -9.28 16.51
N LEU A 179 -5.16 -8.11 17.14
CA LEU A 179 -4.43 -7.75 18.35
C LEU A 179 -5.26 -7.94 19.62
N GLN A 180 -6.44 -8.55 19.51
CA GLN A 180 -7.38 -8.82 20.61
C GLN A 180 -7.64 -7.58 21.49
N VAL A 181 -7.84 -6.43 20.85
CA VAL A 181 -8.12 -5.16 21.54
C VAL A 181 -9.58 -5.14 21.98
N THR A 182 -9.79 -5.16 23.32
CA THR A 182 -11.15 -5.07 23.88
C THR A 182 -11.74 -3.66 23.71
N ASN A 183 -13.05 -3.53 23.90
CA ASN A 183 -13.73 -2.23 23.81
C ASN A 183 -13.15 -1.22 24.83
N GLU A 184 -12.93 -1.64 26.07
CA GLU A 184 -12.38 -0.79 27.14
C GLU A 184 -10.96 -0.32 26.78
N LYS A 185 -10.13 -1.22 26.27
CA LYS A 185 -8.78 -0.90 25.84
C LYS A 185 -8.81 0.03 24.61
N SER A 186 -9.70 -0.21 23.65
CA SER A 186 -9.90 0.67 22.48
C SER A 186 -10.30 2.08 22.92
N LYS A 187 -11.23 2.21 23.87
CA LYS A 187 -11.68 3.49 24.39
C LYS A 187 -10.52 4.24 25.09
N SER A 188 -9.77 3.57 25.95
CA SER A 188 -8.60 4.18 26.62
C SER A 188 -7.55 4.68 25.62
N ILE A 189 -7.32 3.94 24.53
CA ILE A 189 -6.39 4.34 23.46
C ILE A 189 -6.92 5.57 22.71
N THR A 190 -8.21 5.57 22.35
CA THR A 190 -8.81 6.72 21.64
C THR A 190 -8.85 7.97 22.50
N ASP A 191 -9.08 7.85 23.79
CA ASP A 191 -9.04 8.98 24.73
C ASP A 191 -7.63 9.62 24.77
N LEU A 192 -6.56 8.81 24.78
CA LEU A 192 -5.18 9.29 24.70
C LEU A 192 -4.89 9.95 23.35
N ILE A 193 -5.34 9.35 22.24
CA ILE A 193 -5.16 9.92 20.89
C ILE A 193 -5.85 11.30 20.79
N ASN A 194 -7.04 11.44 21.34
CA ASN A 194 -7.76 12.71 21.36
C ASN A 194 -7.03 13.80 22.18
N LEU A 195 -6.18 13.40 23.13
CA LEU A 195 -5.27 14.28 23.86
C LEU A 195 -3.93 14.50 23.15
N GLY A 196 -3.75 13.96 21.94
CA GLY A 196 -2.52 14.05 21.15
C GLY A 196 -1.43 13.08 21.56
N ASP A 197 -1.77 12.02 22.32
CA ASP A 197 -0.84 10.99 22.73
C ASP A 197 -1.08 9.69 21.95
N ASN A 198 -0.17 9.37 21.03
CA ASN A 198 -0.24 8.19 20.18
C ASN A 198 0.60 7.00 20.71
N SER A 199 1.16 7.09 21.92
CA SER A 199 2.11 6.10 22.45
C SER A 199 1.53 4.68 22.51
N ASN A 200 0.23 4.57 22.81
CA ASN A 200 -0.47 3.29 22.96
C ASN A 200 -1.23 2.86 21.70
N LYS A 201 -1.03 3.58 20.58
CA LYS A 201 -1.68 3.23 19.31
C LYS A 201 -1.24 1.85 18.86
N PRO A 202 -2.17 0.89 18.68
CA PRO A 202 -1.82 -0.45 18.26
C PRO A 202 -1.34 -0.47 16.82
N GLY A 203 -0.48 -1.43 16.51
CA GLY A 203 0.01 -1.62 15.16
C GLY A 203 0.99 -2.78 15.07
N TRP A 204 1.35 -3.10 13.85
CA TRP A 204 2.30 -4.15 13.51
C TRP A 204 3.23 -3.68 12.39
N ILE A 205 4.23 -4.48 12.08
CA ILE A 205 5.12 -4.30 10.93
C ILE A 205 4.56 -5.16 9.79
N ARG A 206 4.41 -4.58 8.60
CA ARG A 206 4.04 -5.30 7.39
C ARG A 206 5.18 -5.26 6.38
N MET A 207 5.75 -6.41 6.09
CA MET A 207 6.67 -6.65 5.01
C MET A 207 5.92 -7.28 3.84
N SER A 208 6.12 -6.77 2.63
CA SER A 208 5.58 -7.32 1.39
C SER A 208 6.75 -7.77 0.52
N LEU A 209 6.77 -9.04 0.15
CA LEU A 209 7.76 -9.56 -0.79
C LEU A 209 7.19 -9.47 -2.20
N HIS A 210 8.04 -9.20 -3.16
CA HIS A 210 7.64 -9.07 -4.55
C HIS A 210 8.27 -10.20 -5.38
N PRO A 211 7.58 -10.78 -6.36
CA PRO A 211 8.09 -11.92 -7.15
C PRO A 211 9.38 -11.61 -7.92
N THR A 212 9.71 -10.34 -8.13
CA THR A 212 10.99 -9.94 -8.75
C THR A 212 12.18 -9.96 -7.78
N MET A 213 11.96 -10.14 -6.47
CA MET A 213 13.04 -10.21 -5.51
C MET A 213 13.87 -11.47 -5.67
N THR A 214 15.18 -11.32 -5.48
CA THR A 214 16.13 -12.42 -5.47
C THR A 214 16.12 -13.17 -4.14
N ASP A 215 16.63 -14.40 -4.15
CA ASP A 215 16.80 -15.17 -2.91
C ASP A 215 17.80 -14.51 -1.96
N ALA A 216 18.82 -13.82 -2.48
CA ALA A 216 19.80 -13.09 -1.69
C ALA A 216 19.15 -11.88 -0.96
N GLU A 217 18.24 -11.16 -1.61
CA GLU A 217 17.48 -10.08 -0.95
C GLU A 217 16.58 -10.62 0.15
N ILE A 218 15.95 -11.78 -0.05
CA ILE A 218 15.13 -12.43 1.00
C ILE A 218 15.99 -12.85 2.18
N GLU A 219 17.15 -13.41 1.95
CA GLU A 219 18.10 -13.79 3.01
C GLU A 219 18.56 -12.57 3.80
N TYR A 220 18.87 -11.47 3.12
CA TYR A 220 19.21 -10.19 3.74
C TYR A 220 18.07 -9.65 4.63
N LEU A 221 16.83 -9.67 4.11
CA LEU A 221 15.65 -9.24 4.87
C LEU A 221 15.44 -10.07 6.14
N ILE A 222 15.56 -11.40 6.03
CA ILE A 222 15.40 -12.30 7.17
C ILE A 222 16.46 -12.02 8.22
N SER A 223 17.73 -11.93 7.83
CA SER A 223 18.85 -11.67 8.73
C SER A 223 18.70 -10.32 9.45
N ALA A 224 18.29 -9.28 8.73
CA ALA A 224 18.06 -7.96 9.32
C ALA A 224 16.93 -7.98 10.37
N ILE A 225 15.87 -8.77 10.15
CA ILE A 225 14.76 -8.90 11.11
C ILE A 225 15.22 -9.72 12.34
N GLU A 226 16.00 -10.78 12.16
CA GLU A 226 16.57 -11.56 13.25
C GLU A 226 17.49 -10.69 14.12
N GLU A 227 18.41 -9.94 13.53
CA GLU A 227 19.27 -9.00 14.25
C GLU A 227 18.45 -7.90 14.97
N LEU A 228 17.40 -7.38 14.34
CA LEU A 228 16.49 -6.45 15.00
C LEU A 228 15.84 -7.07 16.23
N CYS A 229 15.39 -8.31 16.14
CA CYS A 229 14.80 -9.03 17.29
C CYS A 229 15.79 -9.21 18.43
N GLU A 230 17.06 -9.43 18.13
CA GLU A 230 18.14 -9.63 19.12
C GLU A 230 18.59 -8.31 19.77
N HIS A 231 18.77 -7.26 18.96
CA HIS A 231 19.48 -6.05 19.38
C HIS A 231 18.60 -4.81 19.60
N HIS A 232 17.29 -4.87 19.36
CA HIS A 232 16.41 -3.68 19.43
C HIS A 232 16.48 -2.95 20.78
N LYS A 233 16.69 -3.64 21.91
CA LYS A 233 16.77 -3.03 23.24
C LYS A 233 17.98 -2.14 23.41
N GLU A 234 19.07 -2.47 22.75
CA GLU A 234 20.28 -1.64 22.70
C GLU A 234 20.05 -0.45 21.76
N TRP A 235 19.61 -0.72 20.54
CA TRP A 235 19.48 0.29 19.49
C TRP A 235 18.40 1.35 19.76
N MET A 236 17.34 0.97 20.48
CA MET A 236 16.27 1.93 20.84
C MET A 236 16.78 3.09 21.71
N GLN A 237 17.91 2.93 22.41
CA GLN A 237 18.49 3.97 23.25
C GLN A 237 18.98 5.17 22.45
N ASP A 238 19.24 5.00 21.15
CA ASP A 238 19.68 6.06 20.23
C ASP A 238 18.53 6.89 19.70
N TYR A 239 17.28 6.56 20.02
CA TYR A 239 16.08 7.19 19.47
C TYR A 239 15.23 7.87 20.53
N GLU A 240 14.56 8.94 20.11
CA GLU A 240 13.54 9.65 20.89
C GLU A 240 12.18 9.54 20.19
N TYR A 241 11.14 9.37 21.02
CA TYR A 241 9.76 9.26 20.54
C TYR A 241 8.99 10.57 20.64
N ASN A 242 8.38 11.00 19.55
CA ASN A 242 7.42 12.09 19.54
C ASN A 242 5.98 11.55 19.54
N LYS A 243 5.34 11.63 20.70
CA LYS A 243 4.00 11.09 20.89
C LYS A 243 2.90 11.78 20.07
N HIS A 244 3.07 13.05 19.73
CA HIS A 244 2.10 13.80 18.94
C HIS A 244 2.13 13.42 17.45
N LYS A 245 3.34 13.16 16.93
CA LYS A 245 3.53 12.74 15.53
C LYS A 245 3.52 11.23 15.34
N ASN A 246 3.64 10.46 16.45
CA ASN A 246 3.84 9.01 16.42
C ASN A 246 5.08 8.59 15.64
N GLU A 247 6.20 9.31 15.84
CA GLU A 247 7.44 9.14 15.11
C GLU A 247 8.63 9.02 16.04
N TYR A 248 9.66 8.29 15.59
CA TYR A 248 10.95 8.18 16.25
C TYR A 248 12.01 8.96 15.48
N TYR A 249 12.88 9.65 16.22
CA TYR A 249 14.00 10.43 15.70
C TYR A 249 15.30 9.93 16.33
N HIS A 250 16.33 9.78 15.51
CA HIS A 250 17.67 9.48 16.03
C HIS A 250 18.23 10.70 16.77
N LYS A 251 18.79 10.50 17.96
CA LYS A 251 19.29 11.58 18.84
C LYS A 251 20.41 12.41 18.23
N SER A 252 21.17 11.87 17.29
CA SER A 252 22.22 12.61 16.59
C SER A 252 21.71 13.77 15.77
N GLY A 253 20.39 13.81 15.46
CA GLY A 253 19.78 14.89 14.66
C GLY A 253 20.22 14.93 13.19
N ILE A 254 20.98 13.93 12.71
CA ILE A 254 21.43 13.87 11.32
C ILE A 254 20.23 13.60 10.41
N LYS A 255 19.82 14.64 9.69
CA LYS A 255 18.82 14.56 8.62
C LYS A 255 19.57 14.51 7.28
N VAL A 256 20.04 13.34 6.92
CA VAL A 256 20.71 13.12 5.62
C VAL A 256 19.77 13.44 4.46
N GLU A 257 18.48 13.24 4.65
CA GLU A 257 17.45 13.41 3.62
C GLU A 257 17.29 14.86 3.16
N ASP A 258 17.42 15.85 4.08
CA ASP A 258 17.18 17.27 3.76
C ASP A 258 18.22 17.82 2.76
N SER A 259 19.47 17.35 2.80
CA SER A 259 20.53 17.78 1.88
C SER A 259 20.34 17.13 0.50
N ILE A 260 20.02 15.85 0.46
CA ILE A 260 19.80 15.10 -0.79
C ILE A 260 18.58 15.65 -1.54
N ILE A 261 17.48 15.94 -0.83
CA ILE A 261 16.25 16.49 -1.42
C ILE A 261 16.49 17.88 -2.02
N LYS A 262 17.26 18.73 -1.34
CA LYS A 262 17.61 20.05 -1.89
C LYS A 262 18.34 19.94 -3.22
N ASP A 263 19.26 19.00 -3.34
CA ASP A 263 20.02 18.79 -4.58
C ASP A 263 19.14 18.31 -5.74
N TRP A 264 18.06 17.56 -5.47
CA TRP A 264 17.12 17.09 -6.51
C TRP A 264 16.34 18.23 -7.17
N PHE A 265 16.11 19.32 -6.45
CA PHE A 265 15.38 20.50 -6.95
C PHE A 265 16.31 21.63 -7.40
N THR A 266 17.62 21.42 -7.39
CA THR A 266 18.56 22.38 -7.90
C THR A 266 18.63 22.25 -9.42
N ILE A 267 18.12 23.26 -10.13
CA ILE A 267 18.29 23.36 -11.58
C ILE A 267 19.77 23.72 -11.81
N ARG A 268 20.56 22.75 -12.24
CA ARG A 268 21.92 23.01 -12.74
C ARG A 268 21.75 23.65 -14.11
N ASP A 269 22.45 24.73 -14.37
CA ASP A 269 22.54 25.31 -15.70
C ASP A 269 23.03 24.21 -16.64
N MET A 270 22.14 23.69 -17.47
CA MET A 270 22.54 22.82 -18.57
C MET A 270 23.20 23.74 -19.58
N GLU A 271 24.50 23.68 -19.71
CA GLU A 271 25.20 24.22 -20.88
C GLU A 271 24.58 23.53 -22.10
N ILE A 272 23.79 24.30 -22.84
CA ILE A 272 23.26 23.86 -24.13
C ILE A 272 24.47 23.87 -25.08
N ALA A 273 24.99 22.67 -25.37
CA ALA A 273 26.06 22.47 -26.34
C ALA A 273 25.52 22.57 -27.76
#